data_9ad9a7aeda5c0db4ae284165eb6e7da8
#
_entry.id   9ad9a7aeda5c0db4ae284165eb6e7da8
#
_cell.length_a   1.000
_cell.length_b   1.000
_cell.length_c   1.000
_cell.angle_alpha   90.00
_cell.angle_beta   90.00
_cell.angle_gamma   90.00
#
_symmetry.space_group_name_H-M   'P 1'
#
loop_
_entity.id
_entity.type
_entity.pdbx_description
1 polymer ?
#
loop_
_entity_poly.entity_id
_entity_poly.type
_entity_poly.pdbx_seq_one_letter_code
_entity_poly.pdbx_strand_id
1 'polypeptide(L)'
;MVESQRETKGSNTKANKQFLPKFSSQKLGVQCNCMKTMVSKLKEGEDVKLQASKRAFNFDNDRELIIAVEDINQLLSGAWLNISILQVLILALYESWDEFDHSTNALGFMCPEMISETMLYSDINRVLLYMSQSMATLSSKSFILCPYFEKRHWILLVICLAKSQVYIFDSMQKKRNLMIKNQLNLAFRTYKTQNEKSKGTKLNWIAAHV
;
A
#
# COMPACT_ATOMS: atom_id res chain seq x y z
N MET A 1 -22.83 -17.98 -58.28
CA MET A 1 -23.20 -18.07 -56.87
C MET A 1 -22.30 -19.12 -56.22
N VAL A 2 -21.27 -18.68 -55.54
CA VAL A 2 -20.40 -19.57 -54.76
C VAL A 2 -20.24 -18.86 -53.39
N GLU A 3 -20.89 -19.43 -52.36
CA GLU A 3 -20.78 -19.00 -50.98
C GLU A 3 -19.43 -19.44 -50.42
N SER A 4 -18.65 -18.49 -49.97
CA SER A 4 -17.37 -18.70 -49.27
C SER A 4 -17.66 -18.75 -47.77
N GLN A 5 -17.55 -19.92 -47.17
CA GLN A 5 -17.56 -20.14 -45.72
C GLN A 5 -16.21 -19.66 -45.16
N ARG A 6 -16.24 -18.64 -44.27
CA ARG A 6 -15.10 -18.23 -43.42
C ARG A 6 -15.11 -19.03 -42.14
N GLU A 7 -14.14 -19.92 -42.00
CA GLU A 7 -13.82 -20.59 -40.74
C GLU A 7 -13.21 -19.58 -39.77
N THR A 8 -13.84 -19.41 -38.63
CA THR A 8 -13.27 -18.67 -37.49
C THR A 8 -12.30 -19.57 -36.72
N LYS A 9 -11.01 -19.31 -36.84
CA LYS A 9 -9.98 -19.94 -36.00
C LYS A 9 -10.12 -19.42 -34.56
N GLY A 10 -10.53 -20.31 -33.67
CA GLY A 10 -10.51 -20.07 -32.23
C GLY A 10 -9.07 -19.85 -31.73
N SER A 11 -8.82 -18.70 -31.12
CA SER A 11 -7.58 -18.41 -30.42
C SER A 11 -7.54 -19.17 -29.09
N ASN A 12 -6.76 -20.22 -29.03
CA ASN A 12 -6.36 -20.92 -27.79
C ASN A 12 -5.48 -20.00 -26.95
N THR A 13 -6.05 -19.24 -26.04
CA THR A 13 -5.31 -18.57 -24.96
C THR A 13 -4.84 -19.64 -23.98
N LYS A 14 -3.60 -20.09 -24.14
CA LYS A 14 -2.89 -20.86 -23.12
C LYS A 14 -2.80 -20.03 -21.85
N ALA A 15 -3.58 -20.38 -20.84
CA ALA A 15 -3.45 -19.84 -19.50
C ALA A 15 -2.00 -20.08 -19.03
N ASN A 16 -1.26 -19.00 -18.82
CA ASN A 16 0.05 -19.02 -18.23
C ASN A 16 -0.07 -19.59 -16.81
N LYS A 17 0.28 -20.86 -16.62
CA LYS A 17 0.48 -21.43 -15.29
C LYS A 17 1.62 -20.68 -14.63
N GLN A 18 1.28 -19.72 -13.78
CA GLN A 18 2.23 -19.00 -12.95
C GLN A 18 2.92 -20.00 -12.01
N PHE A 19 4.24 -20.03 -12.06
CA PHE A 19 5.10 -20.70 -11.10
C PHE A 19 4.94 -19.98 -9.74
N LEU A 20 4.06 -20.48 -8.91
CA LEU A 20 4.04 -20.15 -7.48
C LEU A 20 5.25 -20.88 -6.86
N PRO A 21 6.11 -20.17 -6.11
CA PRO A 21 7.15 -20.85 -5.36
C PRO A 21 6.47 -21.83 -4.39
N LYS A 22 6.86 -23.12 -4.46
CA LYS A 22 6.46 -24.11 -3.46
C LYS A 22 7.15 -23.72 -2.16
N PHE A 23 6.50 -22.91 -1.32
CA PHE A 23 6.90 -22.80 0.06
C PHE A 23 6.71 -24.16 0.72
N SER A 24 7.80 -24.75 1.21
CA SER A 24 7.75 -25.91 2.08
C SER A 24 6.77 -25.62 3.21
N SER A 25 6.01 -26.62 3.64
CA SER A 25 5.01 -26.53 4.71
C SER A 25 5.68 -26.08 6.02
N GLN A 26 5.96 -24.78 6.16
CA GLN A 26 6.31 -24.17 7.43
C GLN A 26 5.10 -24.35 8.35
N LYS A 27 5.32 -24.92 9.53
CA LYS A 27 4.29 -24.98 10.57
C LYS A 27 3.86 -23.55 10.84
N LEU A 28 2.62 -23.21 10.51
CA LEU A 28 2.01 -21.92 10.84
C LEU A 28 2.10 -21.72 12.36
N GLY A 29 2.49 -20.53 12.80
CA GLY A 29 2.49 -20.18 14.22
C GLY A 29 1.07 -20.25 14.81
N VAL A 30 0.96 -20.27 16.13
CA VAL A 30 -0.32 -20.39 16.83
C VAL A 30 -1.33 -19.33 16.39
N GLN A 31 -0.88 -18.07 16.20
CA GLN A 31 -1.72 -16.96 15.76
C GLN A 31 -2.28 -17.18 14.35
N CYS A 32 -1.46 -17.67 13.43
CA CYS A 32 -1.88 -17.97 12.06
C CYS A 32 -2.90 -19.14 12.02
N ASN A 33 -2.74 -20.15 12.87
CA ASN A 33 -3.69 -21.24 13.01
C ASN A 33 -5.03 -20.76 13.60
N CYS A 34 -4.98 -19.86 14.58
CA CYS A 34 -6.17 -19.22 15.14
C CYS A 34 -6.92 -18.43 14.06
N MET A 35 -6.23 -17.59 13.31
CA MET A 35 -6.80 -16.83 12.19
C MET A 35 -7.42 -17.75 11.14
N LYS A 36 -6.73 -18.83 10.75
CA LYS A 36 -7.27 -19.83 9.82
C LYS A 36 -8.57 -20.45 10.31
N THR A 37 -8.63 -20.78 11.61
CA THR A 37 -9.84 -21.34 12.24
C THR A 37 -10.98 -20.32 12.28
N MET A 38 -10.68 -19.02 12.51
CA MET A 38 -11.70 -17.97 12.48
C MET A 38 -12.26 -17.79 11.07
N VAL A 39 -11.38 -17.69 10.07
CA VAL A 39 -11.77 -17.54 8.66
C VAL A 39 -12.58 -18.72 8.16
N SER A 40 -12.27 -19.96 8.59
CA SER A 40 -13.04 -21.15 8.17
C SER A 40 -14.48 -21.19 8.70
N LYS A 41 -14.85 -20.30 9.62
CA LYS A 41 -16.23 -20.15 10.14
C LYS A 41 -17.04 -19.12 9.35
N LEU A 42 -16.41 -18.31 8.51
CA LEU A 42 -17.09 -17.37 7.64
C LEU A 42 -17.80 -18.13 6.52
N LYS A 43 -18.95 -17.62 6.09
CA LYS A 43 -19.66 -18.17 4.94
C LYS A 43 -18.91 -17.84 3.65
N GLU A 44 -19.14 -18.65 2.62
CA GLU A 44 -18.59 -18.39 1.29
C GLU A 44 -19.08 -17.02 0.79
N GLY A 45 -18.11 -16.16 0.39
CA GLY A 45 -18.38 -14.79 -0.04
C GLY A 45 -18.64 -13.79 1.08
N GLU A 46 -18.44 -14.16 2.35
CA GLU A 46 -18.53 -13.24 3.48
C GLU A 46 -17.19 -12.52 3.69
N ASP A 47 -17.20 -11.20 3.53
CA ASP A 47 -16.03 -10.37 3.76
C ASP A 47 -15.96 -9.88 5.21
N VAL A 48 -14.74 -9.72 5.73
CA VAL A 48 -14.52 -9.08 7.03
C VAL A 48 -14.55 -7.57 6.86
N LYS A 49 -15.34 -6.88 7.68
CA LYS A 49 -15.51 -5.44 7.66
C LYS A 49 -14.95 -4.83 8.93
N LEU A 50 -14.08 -3.83 8.78
CA LEU A 50 -13.45 -3.10 9.87
C LEU A 50 -13.68 -1.59 9.69
N GLN A 51 -13.98 -0.90 10.78
CA GLN A 51 -14.03 0.56 10.77
C GLN A 51 -12.63 1.12 10.97
N ALA A 52 -12.17 1.93 10.02
CA ALA A 52 -10.90 2.64 10.10
C ALA A 52 -11.16 4.11 10.40
N SER A 53 -10.56 4.59 11.49
CA SER A 53 -10.57 6.01 11.80
C SER A 53 -9.90 6.80 10.66
N LYS A 54 -10.52 7.90 10.28
CA LYS A 54 -9.97 8.83 9.30
C LYS A 54 -8.55 9.30 9.62
N ARG A 55 -8.20 9.35 10.92
CA ARG A 55 -6.88 9.78 11.38
C ARG A 55 -5.77 8.79 11.01
N ALA A 56 -6.06 7.49 10.95
CA ALA A 56 -5.05 6.48 10.66
C ALA A 56 -4.41 6.67 9.27
N PHE A 57 -5.21 7.11 8.30
CA PHE A 57 -4.79 7.28 6.91
C PHE A 57 -4.99 8.69 6.34
N ASN A 58 -5.29 9.67 7.20
CA ASN A 58 -5.51 11.07 6.80
C ASN A 58 -6.65 11.23 5.79
N PHE A 59 -7.76 10.53 6.00
CA PHE A 59 -8.97 10.68 5.22
C PHE A 59 -9.85 11.82 5.75
N ASP A 60 -10.77 12.30 4.93
CA ASP A 60 -11.76 13.30 5.34
C ASP A 60 -12.79 12.71 6.30
N ASN A 61 -13.13 11.44 6.15
CA ASN A 61 -14.12 10.71 6.95
C ASN A 61 -13.61 9.33 7.33
N ASP A 62 -14.20 8.75 8.40
CA ASP A 62 -13.99 7.35 8.74
C ASP A 62 -14.46 6.45 7.60
N ARG A 63 -13.81 5.32 7.42
CA ARG A 63 -14.07 4.39 6.31
C ARG A 63 -14.21 2.97 6.80
N GLU A 64 -15.05 2.22 6.09
CA GLU A 64 -15.09 0.77 6.21
C GLU A 64 -13.98 0.17 5.32
N LEU A 65 -13.12 -0.65 5.92
CA LEU A 65 -12.17 -1.50 5.21
C LEU A 65 -12.82 -2.86 5.00
N ILE A 66 -12.80 -3.32 3.77
CA ILE A 66 -13.33 -4.63 3.38
C ILE A 66 -12.15 -5.56 3.10
N ILE A 67 -12.09 -6.67 3.82
CA ILE A 67 -11.05 -7.68 3.69
C ILE A 67 -11.72 -8.95 3.17
N ALA A 68 -11.41 -9.32 1.94
CA ALA A 68 -11.90 -10.56 1.36
C ALA A 68 -11.26 -11.76 2.09
N VAL A 69 -12.04 -12.82 2.30
CA VAL A 69 -11.54 -14.08 2.87
C VAL A 69 -10.37 -14.63 2.04
N GLU A 70 -10.41 -14.44 0.72
CA GLU A 70 -9.32 -14.83 -0.17
C GLU A 70 -8.00 -14.09 0.13
N ASP A 71 -8.04 -12.80 0.47
CA ASP A 71 -6.85 -12.03 0.84
C ASP A 71 -6.18 -12.61 2.10
N ILE A 72 -6.99 -13.05 3.07
CA ILE A 72 -6.50 -13.71 4.29
C ILE A 72 -5.90 -15.08 3.96
N ASN A 73 -6.54 -15.85 3.10
CA ASN A 73 -6.04 -17.14 2.66
C ASN A 73 -4.71 -17.02 1.90
N GLN A 74 -4.56 -16.00 1.07
CA GLN A 74 -3.31 -15.71 0.36
C GLN A 74 -2.19 -15.32 1.32
N LEU A 75 -2.48 -14.51 2.34
CA LEU A 75 -1.53 -14.22 3.41
C LEU A 75 -1.10 -15.48 4.15
N LEU A 76 -2.05 -16.30 4.60
CA LEU A 76 -1.79 -17.52 5.39
C LEU A 76 -1.05 -18.60 4.58
N SER A 77 -1.21 -18.62 3.27
CA SER A 77 -0.45 -19.49 2.35
C SER A 77 0.94 -18.96 1.99
N GLY A 78 1.26 -17.72 2.39
CA GLY A 78 2.51 -17.05 2.01
C GLY A 78 2.55 -16.65 0.53
N ALA A 79 1.40 -16.59 -0.15
CA ALA A 79 1.34 -16.25 -1.57
C ALA A 79 1.47 -14.75 -1.82
N TRP A 80 0.56 -13.95 -1.26
CA TRP A 80 0.51 -12.51 -1.48
C TRP A 80 0.14 -11.74 -0.22
N LEU A 81 0.72 -10.53 -0.08
CA LEU A 81 0.27 -9.51 0.84
C LEU A 81 -0.59 -8.51 0.07
N ASN A 82 -1.90 -8.60 0.22
CA ASN A 82 -2.85 -7.70 -0.41
C ASN A 82 -2.92 -6.33 0.31
N ILE A 83 -3.42 -5.31 -0.42
CA ILE A 83 -3.56 -3.94 0.11
C ILE A 83 -4.46 -3.93 1.35
N SER A 84 -5.58 -4.64 1.32
CA SER A 84 -6.54 -4.76 2.41
C SER A 84 -5.88 -5.25 3.72
N ILE A 85 -5.07 -6.31 3.62
CA ILE A 85 -4.33 -6.87 4.76
C ILE A 85 -3.29 -5.87 5.28
N LEU A 86 -2.58 -5.18 4.38
CA LEU A 86 -1.60 -4.17 4.80
C LEU A 86 -2.28 -2.97 5.47
N GLN A 87 -3.46 -2.56 5.01
CA GLN A 87 -4.26 -1.52 5.66
C GLN A 87 -4.65 -1.93 7.09
N VAL A 88 -5.09 -3.17 7.28
CA VAL A 88 -5.40 -3.71 8.64
C VAL A 88 -4.18 -3.71 9.54
N LEU A 89 -3.02 -4.13 9.03
CA LEU A 89 -1.78 -4.12 9.79
C LEU A 89 -1.39 -2.70 10.23
N ILE A 90 -1.51 -1.72 9.32
CA ILE A 90 -1.23 -0.31 9.62
C ILE A 90 -2.22 0.22 10.65
N LEU A 91 -3.51 -0.11 10.53
CA LEU A 91 -4.54 0.28 11.49
C LEU A 91 -4.22 -0.27 12.88
N ALA A 92 -3.88 -1.55 12.98
CA ALA A 92 -3.49 -2.17 14.24
C ALA A 92 -2.24 -1.53 14.87
N LEU A 93 -1.24 -1.18 14.05
CA LEU A 93 -0.07 -0.43 14.52
C LEU A 93 -0.45 0.98 15.01
N TYR A 94 -1.30 1.67 14.27
CA TYR A 94 -1.77 3.01 14.65
C TYR A 94 -2.50 2.98 16.00
N GLU A 95 -3.44 2.06 16.19
CA GLU A 95 -4.22 1.90 17.42
C GLU A 95 -3.32 1.51 18.59
N SER A 96 -2.40 0.55 18.39
CA SER A 96 -1.46 0.13 19.45
C SER A 96 -0.58 1.28 19.93
N TRP A 97 -0.21 2.21 19.06
CA TRP A 97 0.62 3.34 19.44
C TRP A 97 -0.16 4.47 20.12
N ASP A 98 -1.42 4.64 19.77
CA ASP A 98 -2.29 5.62 20.43
C ASP A 98 -2.56 5.25 21.90
N GLU A 99 -2.57 3.94 22.20
CA GLU A 99 -2.76 3.42 23.56
C GLU A 99 -1.51 3.52 24.46
N PHE A 100 -0.30 3.36 23.90
CA PHE A 100 0.90 3.15 24.72
C PHE A 100 1.68 4.42 25.05
N ASP A 101 1.68 5.45 24.23
CA ASP A 101 2.45 6.67 24.52
C ASP A 101 2.05 7.88 23.66
N HIS A 102 1.33 8.80 24.26
CA HIS A 102 1.04 10.09 23.64
C HIS A 102 2.31 10.97 23.39
N SER A 103 3.45 10.63 24.00
CA SER A 103 4.70 11.41 23.87
C SER A 103 5.54 11.04 22.65
N THR A 104 5.39 9.82 22.11
CA THR A 104 6.18 9.33 20.96
C THR A 104 5.41 9.30 19.65
N ASN A 105 4.56 10.26 19.41
CA ASN A 105 3.77 10.39 18.18
C ASN A 105 4.67 10.62 16.94
N ALA A 106 5.73 9.78 16.81
CA ALA A 106 6.80 9.96 15.84
C ALA A 106 6.43 9.52 14.43
N LEU A 107 5.42 8.65 14.28
CA LEU A 107 5.11 8.03 13.01
C LEU A 107 3.72 8.45 12.50
N GLY A 108 3.64 8.62 11.19
CA GLY A 108 2.41 8.78 10.45
C GLY A 108 2.35 7.78 9.30
N PHE A 109 1.18 7.56 8.73
CA PHE A 109 0.99 6.60 7.65
C PHE A 109 0.27 7.22 6.47
N MET A 110 0.68 6.86 5.25
CA MET A 110 -0.11 7.05 4.05
C MET A 110 -0.82 5.76 3.67
N CYS A 111 -2.06 5.86 3.22
CA CYS A 111 -2.84 4.72 2.78
C CYS A 111 -2.24 4.10 1.51
N PRO A 112 -1.87 2.80 1.53
CA PRO A 112 -1.27 2.14 0.38
C PRO A 112 -2.19 2.09 -0.84
N GLU A 113 -3.51 2.04 -0.64
CA GLU A 113 -4.49 2.09 -1.72
C GLU A 113 -4.42 3.41 -2.49
N MET A 114 -4.39 4.55 -1.75
CA MET A 114 -4.43 5.90 -2.32
C MET A 114 -3.17 6.26 -3.12
N ILE A 115 -2.06 5.58 -2.90
CA ILE A 115 -0.77 5.86 -3.53
C ILE A 115 -0.28 4.73 -4.44
N SER A 116 -1.14 3.73 -4.71
CA SER A 116 -0.81 2.57 -5.53
C SER A 116 -0.52 2.95 -6.99
N GLU A 117 0.22 2.09 -7.70
CA GLU A 117 0.44 2.22 -9.15
C GLU A 117 -0.89 2.38 -9.91
N THR A 118 -1.91 1.61 -9.54
CA THR A 118 -3.26 1.70 -10.13
C THR A 118 -3.87 3.09 -9.97
N MET A 119 -3.79 3.68 -8.78
CA MET A 119 -4.31 5.03 -8.53
C MET A 119 -3.52 6.09 -9.29
N LEU A 120 -2.20 5.94 -9.41
CA LEU A 120 -1.36 6.86 -10.20
C LEU A 120 -1.74 6.85 -11.68
N TYR A 121 -2.22 5.72 -12.22
CA TYR A 121 -2.71 5.65 -13.61
C TYR A 121 -4.14 6.18 -13.76
N SER A 122 -5.01 5.92 -12.80
CA SER A 122 -6.44 6.25 -12.93
C SER A 122 -6.77 7.69 -12.55
N ASP A 123 -6.16 8.24 -11.49
CA ASP A 123 -6.44 9.60 -11.00
C ASP A 123 -5.22 10.21 -10.29
N ILE A 124 -4.28 10.66 -11.09
CA ILE A 124 -3.04 11.27 -10.60
C ILE A 124 -3.30 12.53 -9.76
N ASN A 125 -4.33 13.31 -10.07
CA ASN A 125 -4.65 14.54 -9.34
C ASN A 125 -5.13 14.24 -7.93
N ARG A 126 -5.95 13.20 -7.77
CA ARG A 126 -6.40 12.71 -6.47
C ARG A 126 -5.22 12.21 -5.62
N VAL A 127 -4.29 11.47 -6.22
CA VAL A 127 -3.07 11.02 -5.55
C VAL A 127 -2.22 12.19 -5.07
N LEU A 128 -1.99 13.20 -5.93
CA LEU A 128 -1.22 14.40 -5.59
C LEU A 128 -1.87 15.19 -4.45
N LEU A 129 -3.19 15.39 -4.52
CA LEU A 129 -3.94 16.08 -3.47
C LEU A 129 -3.82 15.32 -2.16
N TYR A 130 -4.09 14.01 -2.17
CA TYR A 130 -3.98 13.15 -0.99
C TYR A 130 -2.58 13.21 -0.36
N MET A 131 -1.52 13.06 -1.16
CA MET A 131 -0.14 13.10 -0.65
C MET A 131 0.21 14.45 -0.04
N SER A 132 -0.17 15.57 -0.68
CA SER A 132 0.14 16.92 -0.18
C SER A 132 -0.63 17.23 1.11
N GLN A 133 -1.89 16.86 1.21
CA GLN A 133 -2.71 17.00 2.41
C GLN A 133 -2.19 16.11 3.55
N SER A 134 -1.83 14.85 3.25
CA SER A 134 -1.23 13.95 4.25
C SER A 134 0.09 14.51 4.80
N MET A 135 0.95 15.10 3.96
CA MET A 135 2.17 15.75 4.42
C MET A 135 1.87 16.95 5.34
N ALA A 136 0.84 17.74 5.06
CA ALA A 136 0.43 18.84 5.90
C ALA A 136 -0.08 18.35 7.26
N THR A 137 -0.98 17.37 7.26
CA THR A 137 -1.55 16.77 8.49
C THR A 137 -0.47 16.10 9.35
N LEU A 138 0.49 15.43 8.71
CA LEU A 138 1.55 14.67 9.37
C LEU A 138 2.85 15.47 9.55
N SER A 139 2.83 16.80 9.40
CA SER A 139 4.03 17.64 9.42
C SER A 139 4.79 17.61 10.74
N SER A 140 4.11 17.33 11.85
CA SER A 140 4.71 17.17 13.18
C SER A 140 5.36 15.80 13.41
N LYS A 141 5.13 14.82 12.53
CA LYS A 141 5.68 13.48 12.66
C LYS A 141 7.14 13.43 12.23
N SER A 142 7.95 12.63 12.93
CA SER A 142 9.35 12.42 12.57
C SER A 142 9.49 11.69 11.23
N PHE A 143 8.62 10.70 11.01
CA PHE A 143 8.59 9.89 9.79
C PHE A 143 7.17 9.60 9.33
N ILE A 144 6.99 9.56 8.01
CA ILE A 144 5.75 9.11 7.37
C ILE A 144 6.05 7.83 6.61
N LEU A 145 5.39 6.75 7.02
CA LEU A 145 5.48 5.46 6.37
C LEU A 145 4.52 5.41 5.18
N CYS A 146 5.06 5.09 4.02
CA CYS A 146 4.36 5.15 2.74
C CYS A 146 4.59 3.82 1.99
N PRO A 147 3.82 2.77 2.29
CA PRO A 147 3.92 1.49 1.59
C PRO A 147 3.42 1.65 0.16
N TYR A 148 4.27 1.38 -0.79
CA TYR A 148 4.03 1.56 -2.22
C TYR A 148 4.10 0.24 -2.97
N PHE A 149 3.06 -0.06 -3.76
CA PHE A 149 2.98 -1.27 -4.57
C PHE A 149 3.15 -0.93 -6.04
N GLU A 150 4.20 -1.48 -6.65
CA GLU A 150 4.50 -1.31 -8.07
C GLU A 150 5.01 -2.61 -8.67
N LYS A 151 4.48 -2.99 -9.84
CA LYS A 151 4.94 -4.17 -10.59
C LYS A 151 4.99 -5.44 -9.75
N ARG A 152 3.92 -5.67 -8.97
CA ARG A 152 3.75 -6.85 -8.11
C ARG A 152 4.81 -6.96 -6.99
N HIS A 153 5.27 -5.81 -6.49
CA HIS A 153 6.27 -5.75 -5.43
C HIS A 153 5.98 -4.61 -4.47
N TRP A 154 6.11 -4.89 -3.17
CA TRP A 154 5.99 -3.90 -2.11
C TRP A 154 7.32 -3.22 -1.83
N ILE A 155 7.29 -1.90 -1.75
CA ILE A 155 8.41 -1.03 -1.40
C ILE A 155 7.94 -0.15 -0.25
N LEU A 156 8.72 -0.04 0.81
CA LEU A 156 8.42 0.93 1.86
C LEU A 156 9.22 2.21 1.60
N LEU A 157 8.50 3.30 1.40
CA LEU A 157 9.06 4.64 1.39
C LEU A 157 8.88 5.25 2.77
N VAL A 158 9.96 5.78 3.36
CA VAL A 158 9.92 6.47 4.65
C VAL A 158 10.29 7.92 4.42
N ILE A 159 9.34 8.82 4.64
CA ILE A 159 9.49 10.24 4.36
C ILE A 159 9.82 10.97 5.66
N CYS A 160 10.92 11.73 5.66
CA CYS A 160 11.29 12.65 6.71
C CYS A 160 11.14 14.09 6.19
N LEU A 161 10.01 14.74 6.51
CA LEU A 161 9.70 16.09 6.03
C LEU A 161 10.71 17.11 6.54
N ALA A 162 11.13 17.02 7.81
CA ALA A 162 12.08 17.93 8.42
C ALA A 162 13.44 17.95 7.71
N LYS A 163 13.85 16.79 7.16
CA LYS A 163 15.12 16.65 6.42
C LYS A 163 14.94 16.73 4.91
N SER A 164 13.71 16.83 4.41
CA SER A 164 13.38 16.72 2.98
C SER A 164 13.97 15.46 2.34
N GLN A 165 13.85 14.32 3.03
CA GLN A 165 14.44 13.04 2.64
C GLN A 165 13.36 11.96 2.48
N VAL A 166 13.61 11.02 1.55
CA VAL A 166 12.85 9.78 1.40
C VAL A 166 13.83 8.61 1.40
N TYR A 167 13.64 7.71 2.35
CA TYR A 167 14.38 6.46 2.41
C TYR A 167 13.58 5.38 1.68
N ILE A 168 14.25 4.60 0.84
CA ILE A 168 13.65 3.51 0.06
C ILE A 168 14.09 2.19 0.67
N PHE A 169 13.16 1.40 1.18
CA PHE A 169 13.37 0.03 1.60
C PHE A 169 12.79 -0.90 0.55
N ASP A 170 13.65 -1.45 -0.31
CA ASP A 170 13.30 -2.36 -1.40
C ASP A 170 14.08 -3.67 -1.22
N SER A 171 13.40 -4.75 -0.80
CA SER A 171 14.02 -6.06 -0.60
C SER A 171 14.63 -6.66 -1.87
N MET A 172 14.20 -6.20 -3.06
CA MET A 172 14.80 -6.65 -4.33
C MET A 172 16.04 -5.85 -4.74
N GLN A 173 16.36 -4.75 -4.04
CA GLN A 173 17.53 -3.88 -4.23
C GLN A 173 17.80 -3.47 -5.68
N LYS A 174 16.77 -3.44 -6.53
CA LYS A 174 16.91 -3.08 -7.94
C LYS A 174 16.93 -1.56 -8.09
N LYS A 175 17.88 -1.02 -8.85
CA LYS A 175 17.81 0.37 -9.31
C LYS A 175 16.57 0.54 -10.18
N ARG A 176 15.50 1.11 -9.61
CA ARG A 176 14.25 1.37 -10.31
C ARG A 176 13.98 2.85 -10.40
N ASN A 177 13.43 3.26 -11.53
CA ASN A 177 12.79 4.56 -11.60
C ASN A 177 11.34 4.36 -11.15
N LEU A 178 11.09 4.62 -9.86
CA LEU A 178 9.75 4.47 -9.29
C LEU A 178 8.80 5.50 -9.89
N MET A 179 7.64 5.06 -10.33
CA MET A 179 6.62 5.90 -10.93
C MET A 179 6.13 6.99 -9.96
N ILE A 180 6.02 6.66 -8.68
CA ILE A 180 5.59 7.59 -7.62
C ILE A 180 6.59 8.73 -7.36
N LYS A 181 7.85 8.61 -7.80
CA LYS A 181 8.92 9.53 -7.44
C LYS A 181 8.65 10.98 -7.86
N ASN A 182 8.19 11.18 -9.09
CA ASN A 182 7.89 12.51 -9.60
C ASN A 182 6.67 13.11 -8.89
N GLN A 183 5.65 12.30 -8.65
CA GLN A 183 4.42 12.70 -7.99
C GLN A 183 4.67 13.07 -6.52
N LEU A 184 5.48 12.28 -5.82
CA LEU A 184 5.84 12.59 -4.43
C LEU A 184 6.67 13.88 -4.32
N ASN A 185 7.59 14.12 -5.27
CA ASN A 185 8.30 15.39 -5.35
C ASN A 185 7.36 16.58 -5.63
N LEU A 186 6.35 16.40 -6.48
CA LEU A 186 5.38 17.44 -6.79
C LEU A 186 4.47 17.71 -5.58
N ALA A 187 3.95 16.68 -4.93
CA ALA A 187 3.17 16.79 -3.71
C ALA A 187 3.95 17.50 -2.59
N PHE A 188 5.24 17.18 -2.45
CA PHE A 188 6.13 17.84 -1.49
C PHE A 188 6.31 19.34 -1.79
N ARG A 189 6.47 19.73 -3.05
CA ARG A 189 6.54 21.15 -3.44
C ARG A 189 5.24 21.87 -3.09
N THR A 190 4.09 21.26 -3.39
CA THR A 190 2.77 21.81 -3.06
C THR A 190 2.64 22.03 -1.55
N TYR A 191 2.98 20.99 -0.76
CA TYR A 191 3.02 21.08 0.71
C TYR A 191 3.90 22.25 1.20
N LYS A 192 5.14 22.35 0.71
CA LYS A 192 6.07 23.42 1.10
C LYS A 192 5.55 24.80 0.75
N THR A 193 5.02 24.99 -0.46
CA THR A 193 4.46 26.27 -0.91
C THR A 193 3.29 26.74 -0.03
N GLN A 194 2.44 25.80 0.39
CA GLN A 194 1.27 26.11 1.19
C GLN A 194 1.59 26.38 2.66
N ASN A 195 2.58 25.70 3.24
CA ASN A 195 2.79 25.68 4.68
C ASN A 195 4.03 26.47 5.16
N GLU A 196 5.08 26.59 4.37
CA GLU A 196 6.36 27.15 4.84
C GLU A 196 6.81 28.42 4.14
N LYS A 197 6.06 28.95 3.16
CA LYS A 197 6.49 30.11 2.32
C LYS A 197 7.91 29.97 1.74
N SER A 198 8.53 28.82 1.84
CA SER A 198 9.85 28.54 1.31
C SER A 198 9.73 27.99 -0.11
N LYS A 199 10.63 28.42 -1.00
CA LYS A 199 10.73 27.83 -2.35
C LYS A 199 11.00 26.33 -2.19
N GLY A 200 10.04 25.51 -2.59
CA GLY A 200 10.06 24.07 -2.39
C GLY A 200 11.29 23.43 -3.00
N THR A 201 12.06 22.80 -2.15
CA THR A 201 13.19 21.98 -2.57
C THR A 201 12.68 20.59 -2.99
N LYS A 202 13.45 19.91 -3.79
CA LYS A 202 13.21 18.54 -4.19
C LYS A 202 13.55 17.59 -3.05
N LEU A 203 12.79 16.50 -2.89
CA LEU A 203 13.13 15.45 -1.94
C LEU A 203 14.46 14.77 -2.32
N ASN A 204 15.30 14.51 -1.34
CA ASN A 204 16.50 13.71 -1.48
C ASN A 204 16.17 12.22 -1.27
N TRP A 205 16.43 11.38 -2.26
CA TRP A 205 16.08 9.97 -2.28
C TRP A 205 17.29 9.11 -1.92
N ILE A 206 17.16 8.33 -0.86
CA ILE A 206 18.24 7.52 -0.25
C ILE A 206 17.81 6.06 -0.30
N ALA A 207 18.57 5.22 -1.00
CA ALA A 207 18.37 3.78 -0.92
C ALA A 207 18.89 3.28 0.44
N ALA A 208 18.02 2.64 1.21
CA ALA A 208 18.41 1.96 2.43
C ALA A 208 18.89 0.55 2.07
N HIS A 209 20.07 0.19 2.51
CA HIS A 209 20.57 -1.18 2.40
C HIS A 209 19.99 -1.99 3.56
N VAL A 210 19.19 -2.99 3.24
CA VAL A 210 18.58 -3.93 4.20
C VAL A 210 19.29 -5.26 4.08
#